data_2d9e8957a4bfac99c4aa8d5b33d459dd
#
_entry.id   2d9e8957a4bfac99c4aa8d5b33d459dd
#
_cell.length_a   1.000
_cell.length_b   1.000
_cell.length_c   1.000
_cell.angle_alpha   90.00
_cell.angle_beta   90.00
_cell.angle_gamma   90.00
#
_symmetry.space_group_name_H-M   'P 1'
#
loop_
_entity.id
_entity.type
_entity.pdbx_description
1 polymer ?
#
loop_
_entity_poly.entity_id
_entity_poly.type
_entity_poly.pdbx_seq_one_letter_code
_entity_poly.pdbx_strand_id
1 'polypeptide(L)'
;MNKIILASGSPRRRELLEQIGIPFEVVTSNAAEVTSAVQPNEIVKELSKIKAEAVAQICKEKGESYRDVVILGADTIVYHNGKVLGKPKSEEDAYSMIESLAGKEHFVYTGVTILTPKKQICFAEAVKVSVYEMSAEEIKRYIATGEPMDKAGAY
;
A
#
# COMPACT_ATOMS: atom_id res chain seq x y z
N MET A 1 -11.16 15.83 19.85
CA MET A 1 -10.83 14.64 19.05
C MET A 1 -9.90 15.04 17.92
N ASN A 2 -8.80 14.34 17.76
CA ASN A 2 -7.84 14.66 16.71
C ASN A 2 -8.36 14.25 15.33
N LYS A 3 -8.13 15.09 14.35
CA LYS A 3 -8.47 14.79 12.96
C LYS A 3 -7.54 13.67 12.44
N ILE A 4 -8.11 12.68 11.77
CA ILE A 4 -7.35 11.60 11.15
C ILE A 4 -7.19 11.88 9.67
N ILE A 5 -5.97 11.82 9.19
CA ILE A 5 -5.59 12.02 7.80
C ILE A 5 -5.07 10.70 7.22
N LEU A 6 -5.70 10.20 6.19
CA LEU A 6 -5.20 9.06 5.44
C LEU A 6 -4.27 9.55 4.34
N ALA A 7 -2.99 9.22 4.46
CA ALA A 7 -1.95 9.61 3.50
C ALA A 7 -1.86 8.59 2.35
N SER A 8 -2.98 8.31 1.70
CA SER A 8 -3.04 7.29 0.65
C SER A 8 -4.20 7.56 -0.30
N GLY A 9 -3.94 7.39 -1.60
CA GLY A 9 -4.98 7.44 -2.63
C GLY A 9 -5.67 6.09 -2.87
N SER A 10 -5.32 5.04 -2.11
CA SER A 10 -5.87 3.70 -2.29
C SER A 10 -7.36 3.63 -1.92
N PRO A 11 -8.25 3.25 -2.86
CA PRO A 11 -9.67 3.06 -2.54
C PRO A 11 -9.89 1.98 -1.47
N ARG A 12 -9.07 0.95 -1.48
CA ARG A 12 -9.19 -0.16 -0.52
C ARG A 12 -8.92 0.27 0.91
N ARG A 13 -7.92 1.14 1.12
CA ARG A 13 -7.60 1.67 2.46
C ARG A 13 -8.68 2.60 2.96
N ARG A 14 -9.28 3.37 2.08
CA ARG A 14 -10.46 4.20 2.41
C ARG A 14 -11.60 3.32 2.89
N GLU A 15 -11.93 2.30 2.12
CA GLU A 15 -12.99 1.34 2.46
C GLU A 15 -12.76 0.68 3.83
N LEU A 16 -11.52 0.31 4.14
CA LEU A 16 -11.19 -0.29 5.43
C LEU A 16 -11.47 0.66 6.60
N LEU A 17 -11.11 1.93 6.49
CA LEU A 17 -11.39 2.92 7.52
C LEU A 17 -12.89 3.20 7.63
N GLU A 18 -13.60 3.22 6.52
CA GLU A 18 -15.05 3.36 6.50
C GLU A 18 -15.75 2.19 7.19
N GLN A 19 -15.28 0.97 6.94
CA GLN A 19 -15.83 -0.24 7.57
C GLN A 19 -15.74 -0.22 9.10
N ILE A 20 -14.66 0.32 9.64
CA ILE A 20 -14.50 0.42 11.10
C ILE A 20 -15.09 1.70 11.69
N GLY A 21 -15.72 2.52 10.85
CA GLY A 21 -16.45 3.70 11.31
C GLY A 21 -15.59 4.87 11.79
N ILE A 22 -14.34 4.94 11.36
CA ILE A 22 -13.43 6.03 11.72
C ILE A 22 -13.58 7.18 10.72
N PRO A 23 -13.97 8.39 11.16
CA PRO A 23 -13.97 9.56 10.30
C PRO A 23 -12.54 9.97 9.93
N PHE A 24 -12.31 10.28 8.68
CA PHE A 24 -10.98 10.67 8.18
C PHE A 24 -11.08 11.59 6.96
N GLU A 25 -9.98 12.30 6.68
CA GLU A 25 -9.79 13.01 5.42
C GLU A 25 -8.66 12.35 4.66
N VAL A 26 -8.69 12.45 3.33
CA VAL A 26 -7.62 11.94 2.46
C VAL A 26 -6.75 13.12 2.03
N VAL A 27 -5.46 13.01 2.27
CA VAL A 27 -4.45 13.94 1.74
C VAL A 27 -3.34 13.10 1.12
N THR A 28 -3.05 13.32 -0.13
CA THR A 28 -1.99 12.62 -0.85
C THR A 28 -0.81 13.53 -1.13
N SER A 29 0.37 12.93 -1.37
CA SER A 29 1.57 13.66 -1.74
C SER A 29 2.20 13.06 -2.99
N ASN A 30 3.10 13.82 -3.61
CA ASN A 30 3.91 13.37 -4.74
C ASN A 30 5.34 13.01 -4.31
N ALA A 31 5.55 12.65 -3.06
CA ALA A 31 6.86 12.28 -2.55
C ALA A 31 7.44 11.10 -3.33
N ALA A 32 8.72 11.15 -3.63
CA ALA A 32 9.41 10.04 -4.27
C ALA A 32 9.46 8.83 -3.33
N GLU A 33 8.94 7.71 -3.79
CA GLU A 33 8.92 6.46 -3.04
C GLU A 33 10.23 5.70 -3.27
N VAL A 34 11.29 6.14 -2.63
CA VAL A 34 12.64 5.57 -2.79
C VAL A 34 13.14 5.02 -1.47
N THR A 35 13.61 3.80 -1.49
CA THR A 35 14.23 3.15 -0.33
C THR A 35 15.45 2.35 -0.78
N SER A 36 16.47 2.29 0.06
CA SER A 36 17.61 1.40 -0.09
C SER A 36 17.43 0.07 0.64
N ALA A 37 16.33 -0.11 1.35
CA ALA A 37 16.04 -1.33 2.07
C ALA A 37 15.90 -2.52 1.13
N VAL A 38 16.33 -3.69 1.59
CA VAL A 38 16.30 -4.95 0.83
C VAL A 38 15.26 -5.90 1.40
N GLN A 39 15.12 -5.96 2.71
CA GLN A 39 14.16 -6.82 3.37
C GLN A 39 12.74 -6.28 3.20
N PRO A 40 11.76 -7.12 2.84
CA PRO A 40 10.41 -6.65 2.52
C PRO A 40 9.71 -5.92 3.66
N ASN A 41 9.88 -6.35 4.90
CA ASN A 41 9.34 -5.65 6.06
C ASN A 41 9.93 -4.24 6.21
N GLU A 42 11.22 -4.07 5.97
CA GLU A 42 11.87 -2.76 6.04
C GLU A 42 11.46 -1.85 4.88
N ILE A 43 11.30 -2.40 3.68
CA ILE A 43 10.83 -1.66 2.51
C ILE A 43 9.47 -1.00 2.80
N VAL A 44 8.49 -1.77 3.25
CA VAL A 44 7.14 -1.25 3.47
C VAL A 44 7.07 -0.28 4.65
N LYS A 45 7.89 -0.49 5.68
CA LYS A 45 8.01 0.44 6.81
C LYS A 45 8.54 1.79 6.34
N GLU A 46 9.64 1.80 5.60
CA GLU A 46 10.26 3.03 5.10
C GLU A 46 9.33 3.77 4.13
N LEU A 47 8.70 3.06 3.20
CA LEU A 47 7.79 3.68 2.24
C LEU A 47 6.53 4.25 2.91
N SER A 48 5.97 3.54 3.89
CA SER A 48 4.83 4.07 4.66
C SER A 48 5.21 5.34 5.43
N LYS A 49 6.43 5.38 5.96
CA LYS A 49 6.97 6.55 6.67
C LYS A 49 7.15 7.75 5.74
N ILE A 50 7.71 7.53 4.56
CA ILE A 50 7.89 8.59 3.55
C ILE A 50 6.52 9.23 3.20
N LYS A 51 5.51 8.39 2.98
CA LYS A 51 4.15 8.88 2.66
C LYS A 51 3.56 9.69 3.81
N ALA A 52 3.68 9.20 5.03
CA ALA A 52 3.15 9.88 6.20
C ALA A 52 3.87 11.21 6.48
N GLU A 53 5.19 11.23 6.39
CA GLU A 53 5.99 12.45 6.61
C GLU A 53 5.72 13.52 5.55
N ALA A 54 5.58 13.12 4.29
CA ALA A 54 5.26 14.06 3.21
C ALA A 54 3.90 14.72 3.43
N VAL A 55 2.90 13.96 3.86
CA VAL A 55 1.57 14.49 4.19
C VAL A 55 1.61 15.34 5.46
N ALA A 56 2.45 14.99 6.44
CA ALA A 56 2.65 15.83 7.62
C ALA A 56 3.14 17.23 7.24
N GLN A 57 4.06 17.32 6.28
CA GLN A 57 4.54 18.59 5.78
C GLN A 57 3.44 19.40 5.08
N ILE A 58 2.61 18.74 4.28
CA ILE A 58 1.46 19.38 3.64
C ILE A 58 0.48 19.91 4.69
N CYS A 59 0.20 19.12 5.73
CA CYS A 59 -0.70 19.53 6.81
C CYS A 59 -0.20 20.74 7.57
N LYS A 60 1.11 20.85 7.81
CA LYS A 60 1.70 22.04 8.44
C LYS A 60 1.44 23.31 7.66
N GLU A 61 1.36 23.22 6.35
CA GLU A 61 1.11 24.35 5.47
C GLU A 61 -0.39 24.72 5.36
N LYS A 62 -1.28 23.83 5.83
CA LYS A 62 -2.74 24.05 5.76
C LYS A 62 -3.31 24.92 6.88
N GLY A 63 -2.54 25.23 7.90
CA GLY A 63 -2.92 26.12 9.00
C GLY A 63 -3.36 25.43 10.29
N GLU A 64 -3.96 26.20 11.19
CA GLU A 64 -4.26 25.79 12.57
C GLU A 64 -5.15 24.54 12.71
N SER A 65 -6.12 24.37 11.80
CA SER A 65 -7.03 23.22 11.85
C SER A 65 -6.36 21.88 11.61
N TYR A 66 -5.12 21.90 11.11
CA TYR A 66 -4.31 20.70 10.86
C TYR A 66 -3.13 20.56 11.83
N ARG A 67 -3.15 21.28 12.93
CA ARG A 67 -2.05 21.28 13.92
C ARG A 67 -1.94 19.97 14.69
N ASP A 68 -3.07 19.42 15.12
CA ASP A 68 -3.12 18.22 15.95
C ASP A 68 -3.74 17.05 15.18
N VAL A 69 -3.16 16.73 14.03
CA VAL A 69 -3.64 15.63 13.19
C VAL A 69 -2.93 14.34 13.52
N VAL A 70 -3.63 13.23 13.30
CA VAL A 70 -3.06 11.89 13.28
C VAL A 70 -2.98 11.46 11.82
N ILE A 71 -1.77 11.20 11.34
CA ILE A 71 -1.53 10.84 9.94
C ILE A 71 -1.27 9.34 9.85
N LEU A 72 -1.99 8.68 8.97
CA LEU A 72 -1.86 7.26 8.71
C LEU A 72 -1.31 7.04 7.30
N GLY A 73 -0.07 6.58 7.23
CA GLY A 73 0.58 6.18 5.98
C GLY A 73 0.68 4.66 5.90
N ALA A 74 0.60 4.11 4.71
CA ALA A 74 0.75 2.68 4.49
C ALA A 74 1.35 2.39 3.13
N ASP A 75 2.02 1.25 3.05
CA ASP A 75 2.55 0.72 1.80
C ASP A 75 2.40 -0.80 1.77
N THR A 76 2.13 -1.36 0.60
CA THR A 76 1.92 -2.80 0.42
C THR A 76 2.75 -3.31 -0.75
N ILE A 77 3.46 -4.41 -0.52
CA ILE A 77 4.18 -5.11 -1.59
C ILE A 77 3.82 -6.59 -1.57
N VAL A 78 3.90 -7.22 -2.74
CA VAL A 78 3.87 -8.67 -2.88
C VAL A 78 5.32 -9.15 -2.97
N TYR A 79 5.65 -10.19 -2.22
CA TYR A 79 7.00 -10.74 -2.18
C TYR A 79 6.96 -12.22 -2.51
N HIS A 80 7.66 -12.61 -3.56
CA HIS A 80 7.66 -13.97 -4.06
C HIS A 80 9.05 -14.34 -4.60
N ASN A 81 9.59 -15.46 -4.14
CA ASN A 81 10.91 -15.96 -4.58
C ASN A 81 12.02 -14.91 -4.50
N GLY A 82 12.08 -14.16 -3.40
CA GLY A 82 13.10 -13.13 -3.20
C GLY A 82 12.90 -11.87 -4.03
N LYS A 83 11.76 -11.71 -4.70
CA LYS A 83 11.47 -10.57 -5.55
C LYS A 83 10.27 -9.77 -5.05
N VAL A 84 10.37 -8.46 -5.13
CA VAL A 84 9.25 -7.55 -4.87
C VAL A 84 8.46 -7.37 -6.16
N LEU A 85 7.16 -7.65 -6.09
CA LEU A 85 6.23 -7.40 -7.18
C LEU A 85 5.42 -6.14 -6.84
N GLY A 86 5.64 -5.08 -7.61
CA GLY A 86 4.86 -3.86 -7.51
C GLY A 86 3.64 -3.89 -8.43
N LYS A 87 3.13 -2.73 -8.78
CA LYS A 87 2.04 -2.62 -9.75
C LYS A 87 2.52 -3.03 -11.14
N PRO A 88 1.70 -3.74 -11.92
CA PRO A 88 2.09 -4.09 -13.29
C PRO A 88 2.20 -2.84 -14.16
N LYS A 89 3.17 -2.87 -15.07
CA LYS A 89 3.44 -1.76 -16.00
C LYS A 89 2.66 -1.87 -17.30
N SER A 90 2.13 -3.07 -17.58
CA SER A 90 1.37 -3.40 -18.78
C SER A 90 0.49 -4.62 -18.49
N GLU A 91 -0.43 -4.93 -19.40
CA GLU A 91 -1.22 -6.17 -19.31
C GLU A 91 -0.35 -7.41 -19.39
N GLU A 92 0.71 -7.36 -20.22
CA GLU A 92 1.69 -8.46 -20.35
C GLU A 92 2.45 -8.68 -19.03
N ASP A 93 2.85 -7.60 -18.37
CA ASP A 93 3.50 -7.65 -17.08
C ASP A 93 2.54 -8.21 -16.01
N ALA A 94 1.28 -7.79 -16.02
CA ALA A 94 0.25 -8.34 -15.14
C ALA A 94 0.07 -9.84 -15.37
N TYR A 95 0.05 -10.29 -16.60
CA TYR A 95 -0.05 -11.71 -16.93
C TYR A 95 1.12 -12.50 -16.34
N SER A 96 2.34 -12.02 -16.54
CA SER A 96 3.54 -12.65 -16.00
C SER A 96 3.53 -12.72 -14.48
N MET A 97 3.09 -11.67 -13.83
CA MET A 97 2.98 -11.63 -12.36
C MET A 97 1.98 -12.68 -11.86
N ILE A 98 0.77 -12.70 -12.41
CA ILE A 98 -0.28 -13.64 -12.00
C ILE A 98 0.14 -15.08 -12.28
N GLU A 99 0.71 -15.33 -13.45
CA GLU A 99 1.22 -16.66 -13.81
C GLU A 99 2.28 -17.14 -12.82
N SER A 100 3.18 -16.25 -12.40
CA SER A 100 4.22 -16.60 -11.42
C SER A 100 3.67 -16.95 -10.04
N LEU A 101 2.51 -16.42 -9.67
CA LEU A 101 1.85 -16.66 -8.38
C LEU A 101 0.84 -17.81 -8.41
N ALA A 102 0.30 -18.13 -9.58
CA ALA A 102 -0.72 -19.15 -9.72
C ALA A 102 -0.23 -20.53 -9.25
N GLY A 103 -1.03 -21.19 -8.43
CA GLY A 103 -0.71 -22.51 -7.87
C GLY A 103 0.38 -22.50 -6.82
N LYS A 104 0.78 -21.33 -6.31
CA LYS A 104 1.92 -21.19 -5.38
C LYS A 104 1.56 -20.33 -4.19
N GLU A 105 2.48 -20.28 -3.24
CA GLU A 105 2.39 -19.42 -2.07
C GLU A 105 3.32 -18.21 -2.25
N HIS A 106 2.89 -17.08 -1.72
CA HIS A 106 3.70 -15.87 -1.62
C HIS A 106 3.35 -15.09 -0.35
N PHE A 107 4.06 -14.00 -0.11
CA PHE A 107 3.79 -13.13 1.03
C PHE A 107 3.34 -11.75 0.57
N VAL A 108 2.41 -11.17 1.33
CA VAL A 108 2.02 -9.77 1.20
C VAL A 108 2.50 -9.06 2.45
N TYR A 109 3.31 -8.02 2.27
CA TYR A 109 3.79 -7.18 3.36
C TYR A 109 3.09 -5.84 3.31
N THR A 110 2.62 -5.38 4.45
CA THR A 110 2.04 -4.04 4.59
C THR A 110 2.76 -3.32 5.71
N GLY A 111 3.32 -2.16 5.40
CA GLY A 111 3.89 -1.25 6.37
C GLY A 111 2.88 -0.19 6.73
N VAL A 112 2.86 0.18 8.00
CA VAL A 112 1.98 1.23 8.52
C VAL A 112 2.79 2.18 9.36
N THR A 113 2.61 3.47 9.12
CA THR A 113 3.20 4.54 9.92
C THR A 113 2.09 5.45 10.43
N ILE A 114 2.06 5.66 11.74
CA ILE A 114 1.13 6.57 12.38
C ILE A 114 1.96 7.72 12.96
N LEU A 115 1.70 8.93 12.49
CA LEU A 115 2.35 10.14 12.97
C LEU A 115 1.38 11.01 13.75
N THR A 116 1.78 11.40 14.95
CA THR A 116 1.12 12.46 15.71
C THR A 116 2.15 13.56 15.99
N PRO A 117 1.75 14.75 16.48
CA PRO A 117 2.71 15.79 16.84
C PRO A 117 3.74 15.35 17.89
N LYS A 118 3.43 14.31 18.68
CA LYS A 118 4.27 13.88 19.80
C LYS A 118 4.88 12.49 19.62
N LYS A 119 4.39 11.68 18.69
CA LYS A 119 4.74 10.26 18.62
C LYS A 119 4.73 9.73 17.20
N GLN A 120 5.59 8.76 16.95
CA GLN A 120 5.63 8.02 15.70
C GLN A 120 5.57 6.53 16.01
N ILE A 121 4.67 5.82 15.33
CA ILE A 121 4.58 4.37 15.38
C ILE A 121 4.76 3.85 13.97
N CYS A 122 5.64 2.88 13.78
CA CYS A 122 5.89 2.27 12.49
C CYS A 122 6.02 0.75 12.66
N PHE A 123 5.26 -0.01 11.90
CA PHE A 123 5.30 -1.47 11.96
C PHE A 123 4.99 -2.08 10.60
N ALA A 124 5.23 -3.38 10.47
CA ALA A 124 4.91 -4.14 9.26
C ALA A 124 4.22 -5.44 9.63
N GLU A 125 3.26 -5.84 8.80
CA GLU A 125 2.56 -7.10 8.89
C GLU A 125 2.86 -7.93 7.63
N ALA A 126 3.01 -9.23 7.80
CA ALA A 126 3.22 -10.17 6.72
C ALA A 126 2.11 -11.20 6.70
N VAL A 127 1.51 -11.42 5.53
CA VAL A 127 0.45 -12.41 5.33
C VAL A 127 0.90 -13.38 4.25
N LYS A 128 0.79 -14.67 4.54
CA LYS A 128 1.05 -15.73 3.57
C LYS A 128 -0.24 -15.98 2.78
N VAL A 129 -0.12 -15.95 1.45
CA VAL A 129 -1.25 -16.13 0.55
C VAL A 129 -0.96 -17.33 -0.36
N SER A 130 -1.93 -18.24 -0.46
CA SER A 130 -1.91 -19.34 -1.39
C SER A 130 -2.87 -19.06 -2.53
N VAL A 131 -2.40 -19.18 -3.75
CA VAL A 131 -3.20 -18.93 -4.95
C VAL A 131 -3.51 -20.26 -5.62
N TYR A 132 -4.77 -20.45 -6.01
CA TYR A 132 -5.16 -21.62 -6.81
C TYR A 132 -4.47 -21.60 -8.18
N GLU A 133 -4.34 -22.76 -8.79
CA GLU A 133 -3.90 -22.84 -10.18
C GLU A 133 -4.89 -22.09 -11.07
N MET A 134 -4.35 -21.37 -12.04
CA MET A 134 -5.12 -20.59 -13.00
C MET A 134 -4.69 -20.93 -14.42
N SER A 135 -5.68 -21.14 -15.29
CA SER A 135 -5.42 -21.30 -16.71
C SER A 135 -5.07 -19.97 -17.36
N ALA A 136 -4.45 -20.02 -18.54
CA ALA A 136 -4.15 -18.82 -19.33
C ALA A 136 -5.42 -17.99 -19.60
N GLU A 137 -6.55 -18.65 -19.87
CA GLU A 137 -7.82 -17.98 -20.12
C GLU A 137 -8.37 -17.28 -18.89
N GLU A 138 -8.26 -17.89 -17.72
CA GLU A 138 -8.67 -17.29 -16.44
C GLU A 138 -7.86 -16.03 -16.13
N ILE A 139 -6.54 -16.10 -16.33
CA ILE A 139 -5.66 -14.95 -16.15
C ILE A 139 -6.04 -13.81 -17.09
N LYS A 140 -6.23 -14.10 -18.36
CA LYS A 140 -6.62 -13.11 -19.38
C LYS A 140 -7.97 -12.47 -19.07
N ARG A 141 -8.94 -13.25 -18.62
CA ARG A 141 -10.27 -12.73 -18.21
C ARG A 141 -10.15 -11.78 -17.02
N TYR A 142 -9.33 -12.11 -16.04
CA TYR A 142 -9.11 -11.25 -14.89
C TYR A 142 -8.43 -9.93 -15.29
N ILE A 143 -7.42 -9.98 -16.16
CA ILE A 143 -6.74 -8.77 -16.66
C ILE A 143 -7.72 -7.89 -17.45
N ALA A 144 -8.62 -8.50 -18.22
CA ALA A 144 -9.63 -7.76 -19.00
C ALA A 144 -10.58 -6.92 -18.13
N THR A 145 -10.71 -7.23 -16.84
CA THR A 145 -11.51 -6.42 -15.92
C THR A 145 -10.85 -5.09 -15.57
N GLY A 146 -9.56 -4.94 -15.84
CA GLY A 146 -8.75 -3.78 -15.43
C GLY A 146 -8.38 -3.77 -13.95
N GLU A 147 -8.95 -4.65 -13.15
CA GLU A 147 -8.73 -4.74 -11.71
C GLU A 147 -7.26 -4.94 -11.31
N PRO A 148 -6.45 -5.77 -12.00
CA PRO A 148 -5.06 -6.00 -11.65
C PRO A 148 -4.15 -4.78 -11.75
N MET A 149 -4.50 -3.80 -12.56
CA MET A 149 -3.56 -2.78 -13.02
C MET A 149 -3.11 -1.78 -11.94
N ASP A 150 -3.88 -1.63 -10.87
CA ASP A 150 -3.55 -0.71 -9.77
C ASP A 150 -3.10 -1.43 -8.49
N LYS A 151 -2.82 -2.75 -8.59
CA LYS A 151 -2.52 -3.58 -7.41
C LYS A 151 -1.11 -4.16 -7.47
N ALA A 152 -0.41 -4.12 -6.34
CA ALA A 152 0.87 -4.82 -6.19
C ALA A 152 0.66 -6.32 -6.44
N GLY A 153 1.54 -6.94 -7.24
CA GLY A 153 1.40 -8.35 -7.63
C GLY A 153 0.29 -8.62 -8.62
N ALA A 154 -0.37 -7.59 -9.14
CA ALA A 154 -1.42 -7.63 -10.15
C ALA A 154 -2.71 -8.33 -9.69
N TYR A 155 -3.03 -8.21 -8.40
CA TYR A 155 -4.33 -8.75 -7.93
C TYR A 155 -4.90 -8.04 -6.73
#